data_e16b727534d8b3ffe9cea9710ab22665
#
_entry.id   e16b727534d8b3ffe9cea9710ab22665
#
_cell.length_a   1.000
_cell.length_b   1.000
_cell.length_c   1.000
_cell.angle_alpha   90.00
_cell.angle_beta   90.00
_cell.angle_gamma   90.00
#
_symmetry.space_group_name_H-M   'P 1'
#
loop_
_entity.id
_entity.type
_entity.pdbx_description
1 polymer ?
#
loop_
_entity_poly.entity_id
_entity_poly.type
_entity_poly.pdbx_seq_one_letter_code
_entity_poly.pdbx_strand_id
1 'polypeptide(L)'
;MLKNPLYLIKGVFGRTFYIFPQRPERIQIEITNRCNYTCGMCPRESFNLPEKDIPLDLFKKIIDRLETPYNVTLTGWGEPLIHPALMDMIVYTKDKGHNVGVTTNGLLLAPFVEKFIEKSLEKLTISLDSVEEGVEVKEGHPSNKVVQKNIESLIQSRGDKKKPMITIQITMHGKKQCLETVKYAGEVGADRVYLVRLNIPFGMNSFKRPNLEEEMEIYKESEEIAKKYGLQVDNNFTAFDNQLLRSMYKKLRPMMYRSDKYCPKPYDYLYINIDGKATPCCDLPRYEVGNVLKQSVDEIWHGENMKYFREHQNDVCGTCDALRLKHLN
;
A
#
# COMPACT_ATOMS: atom_id res chain seq x y z
N MET A 1 -1.31 0.44 13.28
CA MET A 1 -0.83 -0.22 14.54
C MET A 1 0.67 -0.09 14.63
N LEU A 2 1.21 0.60 15.62
CA LEU A 2 2.62 0.44 15.96
C LEU A 2 2.77 -0.97 16.53
N LYS A 3 3.16 -1.93 15.68
CA LYS A 3 3.32 -3.35 16.06
C LYS A 3 4.39 -3.59 17.13
N ASN A 4 5.14 -2.53 17.52
CA ASN A 4 6.15 -2.67 18.56
C ASN A 4 6.31 -1.37 19.36
N PRO A 5 5.79 -1.29 20.61
CA PRO A 5 5.95 -0.12 21.46
C PRO A 5 7.43 0.21 21.77
N LEU A 6 8.36 -0.74 21.58
CA LEU A 6 9.79 -0.49 21.66
C LEU A 6 10.30 0.49 20.62
N TYR A 7 9.64 0.63 19.46
CA TYR A 7 10.00 1.65 18.47
C TYR A 7 9.75 3.07 19.01
N LEU A 8 8.67 3.27 19.76
CA LEU A 8 8.37 4.56 20.37
C LEU A 8 9.38 4.90 21.48
N ILE A 9 9.69 3.96 22.37
CA ILE A 9 10.62 4.14 23.48
C ILE A 9 12.05 4.36 22.96
N LYS A 10 12.48 3.59 21.98
CA LYS A 10 13.79 3.75 21.33
C LYS A 10 13.89 5.05 20.55
N GLY A 11 12.82 5.51 19.90
CA GLY A 11 12.76 6.81 19.22
C GLY A 11 12.81 7.99 20.20
N VAL A 12 12.23 7.87 21.40
CA VAL A 12 12.21 8.90 22.44
C VAL A 12 13.61 9.14 23.02
N PHE A 13 14.37 8.10 23.26
CA PHE A 13 15.75 8.21 23.78
C PHE A 13 16.79 8.44 22.66
N GLY A 14 16.35 8.42 21.42
CA GLY A 14 17.21 8.24 20.27
C GLY A 14 17.61 9.47 19.49
N ARG A 15 17.72 10.65 20.07
CA ARG A 15 18.41 11.76 19.38
C ARG A 15 19.89 11.42 19.05
N THR A 16 20.44 10.44 19.73
CA THR A 16 21.79 9.89 19.51
C THR A 16 21.78 8.50 18.86
N PHE A 17 20.65 7.82 18.85
CA PHE A 17 20.51 6.47 18.34
C PHE A 17 19.21 6.36 17.55
N TYR A 18 19.25 6.72 16.26
CA TYR A 18 18.21 6.32 15.32
C TYR A 18 18.26 4.79 15.21
N ILE A 19 17.45 4.10 16.01
CA ILE A 19 17.21 2.69 15.78
C ILE A 19 16.11 2.62 14.72
N PHE A 20 16.48 2.92 13.50
CA PHE A 20 15.70 2.54 12.33
C PHE A 20 15.64 1.01 12.27
N PRO A 21 14.57 0.42 11.72
CA PRO A 21 14.63 -0.94 11.27
C PRO A 21 15.93 -1.12 10.49
N GLN A 22 16.70 -2.13 10.84
CA GLN A 22 17.98 -2.41 10.16
C GLN A 22 17.77 -2.69 8.66
N ARG A 23 16.53 -2.88 8.25
CA ARG A 23 16.09 -3.18 6.88
C ARG A 23 14.62 -2.79 6.69
N PRO A 24 14.13 -2.59 5.45
CA PRO A 24 12.71 -2.40 5.20
C PRO A 24 11.92 -3.65 5.64
N GLU A 25 10.75 -3.47 6.23
CA GLU A 25 9.85 -4.59 6.55
C GLU A 25 9.07 -5.04 5.31
N ARG A 26 8.84 -4.11 4.38
CA ARG A 26 8.02 -4.29 3.19
C ARG A 26 8.78 -3.85 1.95
N ILE A 27 8.78 -4.70 0.95
CA ILE A 27 9.27 -4.37 -0.39
C ILE A 27 8.10 -4.44 -1.36
N GLN A 28 7.89 -3.36 -2.10
CA GLN A 28 6.95 -3.34 -3.20
C GLN A 28 7.74 -3.36 -4.50
N ILE A 29 7.40 -4.29 -5.39
CA ILE A 29 8.03 -4.41 -6.69
C ILE A 29 6.99 -4.12 -7.76
N GLU A 30 7.23 -3.10 -8.57
CA GLU A 30 6.43 -2.80 -9.74
C GLU A 30 6.76 -3.79 -10.85
N ILE A 31 5.80 -4.65 -11.18
CA ILE A 31 5.98 -5.66 -12.22
C ILE A 31 5.48 -5.20 -13.59
N THR A 32 4.55 -4.24 -13.59
CA THR A 32 4.03 -3.58 -14.79
C THR A 32 3.53 -2.18 -14.44
N ASN A 33 3.66 -1.24 -15.36
CA ASN A 33 2.97 0.06 -15.31
C ASN A 33 1.85 0.18 -16.34
N ARG A 34 1.54 -0.92 -17.07
CA ARG A 34 0.34 -1.02 -17.89
C ARG A 34 -0.87 -1.34 -17.03
N CYS A 35 -2.01 -0.77 -17.34
CA CYS A 35 -3.26 -1.03 -16.63
C CYS A 35 -4.41 -1.15 -17.62
N ASN A 36 -5.36 -2.02 -17.32
CA ASN A 36 -6.62 -2.15 -18.06
C ASN A 36 -7.65 -1.08 -17.66
N TYR A 37 -7.26 -0.15 -16.78
CA TYR A 37 -8.07 0.96 -16.31
C TYR A 37 -7.37 2.31 -16.50
N THR A 38 -8.16 3.38 -16.71
CA THR A 38 -7.75 4.79 -16.74
C THR A 38 -8.45 5.55 -15.62
N CYS A 39 -8.11 5.20 -14.36
CA CYS A 39 -8.75 5.85 -13.20
C CYS A 39 -8.38 7.32 -13.15
N GLY A 40 -9.39 8.21 -13.18
CA GLY A 40 -9.17 9.66 -13.11
C GLY A 40 -8.39 10.12 -11.86
N MET A 41 -8.43 9.36 -10.76
CA MET A 41 -7.66 9.63 -9.54
C MET A 41 -6.25 9.03 -9.52
N CYS A 42 -5.87 8.24 -10.52
CA CYS A 42 -4.57 7.57 -10.55
C CYS A 42 -3.48 8.50 -11.11
N PRO A 43 -2.39 8.77 -10.39
CA PRO A 43 -1.34 9.64 -10.90
C PRO A 43 -0.46 8.99 -11.98
N ARG A 44 -0.72 7.74 -12.38
CA ARG A 44 0.07 7.00 -13.37
C ARG A 44 0.37 7.80 -14.64
N GLU A 45 -0.66 8.43 -15.20
CA GLU A 45 -0.50 9.22 -16.43
C GLU A 45 0.31 10.49 -16.19
N SER A 46 0.18 11.12 -15.01
CA SER A 46 0.94 12.32 -14.66
C SER A 46 2.45 12.05 -14.55
N PHE A 47 2.84 10.82 -14.29
CA PHE A 47 4.24 10.44 -14.25
C PHE A 47 4.88 10.36 -15.63
N ASN A 48 4.09 10.25 -16.69
CA ASN A 48 4.56 10.17 -18.08
C ASN A 48 5.73 9.16 -18.23
N LEU A 49 5.52 7.94 -17.74
CA LEU A 49 6.49 6.84 -17.85
C LEU A 49 6.11 5.95 -19.04
N PRO A 50 7.09 5.43 -19.78
CA PRO A 50 6.83 4.46 -20.86
C PRO A 50 6.13 3.22 -20.32
N GLU A 51 5.05 2.79 -20.97
CA GLU A 51 4.34 1.56 -20.57
C GLU A 51 5.19 0.33 -20.89
N LYS A 52 5.42 -0.50 -19.89
CA LYS A 52 6.17 -1.75 -20.03
C LYS A 52 5.91 -2.72 -18.88
N ASP A 53 6.26 -3.97 -19.12
CA ASP A 53 6.33 -5.04 -18.14
C ASP A 53 7.79 -5.30 -17.75
N ILE A 54 8.03 -5.72 -16.52
CA ILE A 54 9.34 -6.22 -16.13
C ILE A 54 9.57 -7.60 -16.77
N PRO A 55 10.68 -7.84 -17.46
CA PRO A 55 11.01 -9.19 -17.92
C PRO A 55 11.20 -10.15 -16.76
N LEU A 56 10.71 -11.39 -16.88
CA LEU A 56 10.80 -12.39 -15.82
C LEU A 56 12.23 -12.63 -15.32
N ASP A 57 13.22 -12.63 -16.25
CA ASP A 57 14.63 -12.81 -15.88
C ASP A 57 15.19 -11.63 -15.06
N LEU A 58 14.74 -10.41 -15.36
CA LEU A 58 15.10 -9.24 -14.58
C LEU A 58 14.45 -9.28 -13.20
N PHE A 59 13.18 -9.69 -13.13
CA PHE A 59 12.47 -9.89 -11.87
C PHE A 59 13.19 -10.92 -10.98
N LYS A 60 13.57 -12.07 -11.55
CA LYS A 60 14.32 -13.09 -10.81
C LYS A 60 15.63 -12.56 -10.25
N LYS A 61 16.38 -11.77 -11.03
CA LYS A 61 17.61 -11.11 -10.56
C LYS A 61 17.34 -10.17 -9.39
N ILE A 62 16.22 -9.45 -9.40
CA ILE A 62 15.82 -8.58 -8.27
C ILE A 62 15.54 -9.43 -7.02
N ILE A 63 14.74 -10.50 -7.16
CA ILE A 63 14.41 -11.38 -6.04
C ILE A 63 15.67 -12.05 -5.46
N ASP A 64 16.61 -12.48 -6.30
CA ASP A 64 17.88 -13.09 -5.86
C ASP A 64 18.77 -12.13 -5.06
N ARG A 65 18.55 -10.83 -5.16
CA ARG A 65 19.25 -9.81 -4.37
C ARG A 65 18.60 -9.53 -3.01
N LEU A 66 17.44 -10.12 -2.75
CA LEU A 66 16.76 -10.04 -1.46
C LEU A 66 17.29 -11.14 -0.53
N GLU A 67 18.39 -10.86 0.15
CA GLU A 67 19.18 -11.85 0.93
C GLU A 67 18.46 -12.42 2.16
N THR A 68 17.38 -11.79 2.59
CA THR A 68 16.61 -12.21 3.78
C THR A 68 15.12 -12.27 3.45
N PRO A 69 14.31 -13.04 4.20
CA PRO A 69 12.87 -13.06 4.00
C PRO A 69 12.23 -11.68 4.15
N TYR A 70 11.45 -11.27 3.16
CA TYR A 70 10.69 -10.03 3.13
C TYR A 70 9.20 -10.26 2.90
N ASN A 71 8.37 -9.28 3.24
CA ASN A 71 7.02 -9.17 2.74
C ASN A 71 7.06 -8.42 1.40
N VAL A 72 7.01 -9.16 0.31
CA VAL A 72 7.05 -8.64 -1.06
C VAL A 72 5.64 -8.45 -1.56
N THR A 73 5.32 -7.26 -2.06
CA THR A 73 4.04 -6.99 -2.73
C THR A 73 4.30 -6.74 -4.22
N LEU A 74 3.72 -7.56 -5.07
CA LEU A 74 3.79 -7.42 -6.52
C LEU A 74 2.67 -6.49 -6.96
N THR A 75 2.99 -5.22 -7.08
CA THR A 75 2.08 -4.16 -7.51
C THR A 75 2.88 -2.90 -7.83
N GLY A 76 2.31 -2.04 -8.63
CA GLY A 76 2.89 -0.74 -8.99
C GLY A 76 1.79 0.21 -9.39
N TRP A 77 2.01 0.98 -10.43
CA TRP A 77 1.02 1.86 -11.03
C TRP A 77 0.19 1.16 -12.11
N GLY A 78 0.55 -0.06 -12.50
CA GLY A 78 -0.21 -0.92 -13.41
C GLY A 78 -1.09 -1.94 -12.69
N GLU A 79 -1.76 -2.79 -13.49
CA GLU A 79 -2.58 -3.90 -13.01
C GLU A 79 -1.78 -5.21 -13.09
N PRO A 80 -1.42 -5.84 -11.96
CA PRO A 80 -0.61 -7.06 -11.97
C PRO A 80 -1.22 -8.24 -12.73
N LEU A 81 -2.56 -8.35 -12.77
CA LEU A 81 -3.23 -9.48 -13.43
C LEU A 81 -3.12 -9.46 -14.96
N ILE A 82 -2.65 -8.37 -15.56
CA ILE A 82 -2.36 -8.35 -17.01
C ILE A 82 -0.94 -8.82 -17.32
N HIS A 83 -0.07 -8.99 -16.31
CA HIS A 83 1.30 -9.42 -16.52
C HIS A 83 1.35 -10.92 -16.84
N PRO A 84 1.86 -11.33 -18.01
CA PRO A 84 1.78 -12.73 -18.46
C PRO A 84 2.52 -13.71 -17.54
N ALA A 85 3.60 -13.28 -16.89
CA ALA A 85 4.41 -14.11 -16.00
C ALA A 85 4.09 -13.92 -14.50
N LEU A 86 2.94 -13.33 -14.13
CA LEU A 86 2.60 -13.07 -12.72
C LEU A 86 2.71 -14.32 -11.84
N MET A 87 2.17 -15.46 -12.31
CA MET A 87 2.18 -16.68 -11.52
C MET A 87 3.60 -17.23 -11.33
N ASP A 88 4.44 -17.15 -12.35
CA ASP A 88 5.84 -17.56 -12.25
C ASP A 88 6.61 -16.67 -11.26
N MET A 89 6.32 -15.38 -11.27
CA MET A 89 6.89 -14.41 -10.30
C MET A 89 6.49 -14.73 -8.87
N ILE A 90 5.20 -15.04 -8.63
CA ILE A 90 4.70 -15.44 -7.32
C ILE A 90 5.41 -16.69 -6.82
N VAL A 91 5.44 -17.74 -7.65
CA VAL A 91 6.09 -19.01 -7.31
C VAL A 91 7.57 -18.80 -7.00
N TYR A 92 8.29 -18.12 -7.90
CA TYR A 92 9.71 -17.85 -7.72
C TYR A 92 10.01 -17.08 -6.42
N THR A 93 9.23 -16.06 -6.12
CA THR A 93 9.40 -15.25 -4.90
C THR A 93 9.18 -16.10 -3.63
N LYS A 94 8.17 -16.98 -3.65
CA LYS A 94 7.90 -17.91 -2.54
C LYS A 94 9.01 -18.95 -2.37
N ASP A 95 9.51 -19.51 -3.47
CA ASP A 95 10.59 -20.50 -3.45
C ASP A 95 11.89 -19.92 -2.87
N LYS A 96 12.08 -18.62 -2.96
CA LYS A 96 13.17 -17.88 -2.29
C LYS A 96 12.89 -17.53 -0.81
N GLY A 97 11.76 -17.99 -0.27
CA GLY A 97 11.41 -17.84 1.15
C GLY A 97 10.76 -16.51 1.51
N HIS A 98 10.30 -15.72 0.54
CA HIS A 98 9.60 -14.47 0.80
C HIS A 98 8.08 -14.69 0.94
N ASN A 99 7.43 -13.85 1.72
CA ASN A 99 5.97 -13.73 1.73
C ASN A 99 5.51 -12.88 0.54
N VAL A 100 4.51 -13.34 -0.22
CA VAL A 100 4.06 -12.65 -1.43
C VAL A 100 2.64 -12.14 -1.29
N GLY A 101 2.44 -10.86 -1.59
CA GLY A 101 1.14 -10.24 -1.76
C GLY A 101 0.95 -9.67 -3.17
N VAL A 102 -0.30 -9.54 -3.59
CA VAL A 102 -0.70 -8.86 -4.84
C VAL A 102 -1.77 -7.83 -4.51
N THR A 103 -1.72 -6.67 -5.19
CA THR A 103 -2.81 -5.69 -5.16
C THR A 103 -3.36 -5.56 -6.58
N THR A 104 -4.67 -5.69 -6.74
CA THR A 104 -5.36 -5.71 -8.03
C THR A 104 -6.64 -4.87 -8.02
N ASN A 105 -7.06 -4.40 -9.18
CA ASN A 105 -8.40 -3.82 -9.35
C ASN A 105 -9.54 -4.86 -9.39
N GLY A 106 -9.19 -6.15 -9.41
CA GLY A 106 -10.13 -7.26 -9.29
C GLY A 106 -10.91 -7.63 -10.55
N LEU A 107 -10.83 -6.86 -11.64
CA LEU A 107 -11.62 -7.13 -12.85
C LEU A 107 -11.26 -8.49 -13.49
N LEU A 108 -9.96 -8.78 -13.57
CA LEU A 108 -9.44 -9.99 -14.21
C LEU A 108 -9.18 -11.12 -13.19
N LEU A 109 -9.78 -11.07 -12.00
CA LEU A 109 -9.44 -11.99 -10.91
C LEU A 109 -9.91 -13.43 -11.16
N ALA A 110 -11.04 -13.64 -11.87
CA ALA A 110 -11.66 -14.95 -12.02
C ALA A 110 -10.69 -16.09 -12.45
N PRO A 111 -9.83 -15.95 -13.48
CA PRO A 111 -8.91 -17.03 -13.89
C PRO A 111 -7.75 -17.26 -12.91
N PHE A 112 -7.59 -16.44 -11.89
CA PHE A 112 -6.51 -16.52 -10.90
C PHE A 112 -6.96 -17.07 -9.56
N VAL A 113 -8.26 -17.17 -9.30
CA VAL A 113 -8.83 -17.57 -7.99
C VAL A 113 -8.20 -18.86 -7.49
N GLU A 114 -8.38 -19.96 -8.24
CA GLU A 114 -7.85 -21.27 -7.83
C GLU A 114 -6.31 -21.27 -7.73
N LYS A 115 -5.64 -20.61 -8.67
CA LYS A 115 -4.17 -20.53 -8.69
C LYS A 115 -3.61 -19.83 -7.44
N PHE A 116 -4.23 -18.74 -6.99
CA PHE A 116 -3.82 -18.03 -5.78
C PHE A 116 -4.03 -18.86 -4.51
N ILE A 117 -5.12 -19.64 -4.47
CA ILE A 117 -5.41 -20.55 -3.35
C ILE A 117 -4.42 -21.72 -3.35
N GLU A 118 -4.24 -22.41 -4.48
CA GLU A 118 -3.33 -23.54 -4.64
C GLU A 118 -1.87 -23.17 -4.30
N LYS A 119 -1.42 -22.02 -4.79
CA LYS A 119 -0.07 -21.50 -4.50
C LYS A 119 0.04 -20.85 -3.12
N SER A 120 -1.04 -20.85 -2.33
CA SER A 120 -1.07 -20.27 -0.98
C SER A 120 -0.50 -18.84 -0.96
N LEU A 121 -1.02 -17.97 -1.87
CA LEU A 121 -0.65 -16.55 -1.86
C LEU A 121 -0.89 -15.98 -0.46
N GLU A 122 0.07 -15.26 0.13
CA GLU A 122 -0.07 -14.77 1.51
C GLU A 122 -1.17 -13.73 1.65
N LYS A 123 -1.21 -12.76 0.72
CA LYS A 123 -2.16 -11.66 0.77
C LYS A 123 -2.64 -11.27 -0.63
N LEU A 124 -3.93 -11.10 -0.75
CA LEU A 124 -4.55 -10.48 -1.92
C LEU A 124 -5.31 -9.21 -1.48
N THR A 125 -4.92 -8.08 -2.03
CA THR A 125 -5.62 -6.81 -1.83
C THR A 125 -6.40 -6.49 -3.10
N ILE A 126 -7.71 -6.26 -2.96
CA ILE A 126 -8.59 -5.94 -4.08
C ILE A 126 -9.11 -4.52 -3.88
N SER A 127 -8.87 -3.65 -4.86
CA SER A 127 -9.35 -2.26 -4.82
C SER A 127 -10.80 -2.21 -5.26
N LEU A 128 -11.69 -1.93 -4.31
CA LEU A 128 -13.12 -1.73 -4.54
C LEU A 128 -13.56 -0.47 -3.81
N ASP A 129 -13.66 0.65 -4.52
CA ASP A 129 -13.96 1.93 -3.90
C ASP A 129 -15.46 2.11 -3.62
N SER A 130 -16.34 1.47 -4.39
CA SER A 130 -17.79 1.53 -4.18
C SER A 130 -18.46 0.21 -4.58
N VAL A 131 -19.51 -0.14 -3.88
CA VAL A 131 -20.43 -1.23 -4.26
C VAL A 131 -21.62 -0.74 -5.09
N GLU A 132 -21.87 0.57 -5.12
CA GLU A 132 -22.93 1.17 -5.93
C GLU A 132 -22.51 1.25 -7.41
N GLU A 133 -23.49 1.03 -8.31
CA GLU A 133 -23.30 1.32 -9.73
C GLU A 133 -23.47 2.82 -9.98
N GLY A 134 -22.72 3.33 -10.98
CA GLY A 134 -22.80 4.74 -11.38
C GLY A 134 -22.07 5.70 -10.45
N VAL A 135 -21.44 5.24 -9.37
CA VAL A 135 -20.43 6.00 -8.66
C VAL A 135 -19.14 5.89 -9.47
N GLU A 136 -18.99 6.79 -10.42
CA GLU A 136 -17.80 6.87 -11.29
C GLU A 136 -16.59 7.37 -10.50
N VAL A 137 -16.03 6.50 -9.69
CA VAL A 137 -14.71 6.71 -9.10
C VAL A 137 -13.62 6.51 -10.15
N LYS A 138 -14.00 5.88 -11.25
CA LYS A 138 -13.08 5.40 -12.29
C LYS A 138 -13.76 5.54 -13.66
N GLU A 139 -13.37 6.46 -14.50
CA GLU A 139 -13.87 6.55 -15.88
C GLU A 139 -13.52 5.30 -16.69
N GLY A 140 -14.46 4.83 -17.51
CA GLY A 140 -14.26 3.70 -18.43
C GLY A 140 -14.34 2.31 -17.82
N HIS A 141 -14.89 2.19 -16.59
CA HIS A 141 -14.95 0.92 -15.88
C HIS A 141 -16.17 0.06 -16.24
N PRO A 142 -15.97 -1.24 -16.44
CA PRO A 142 -17.06 -2.19 -16.30
C PRO A 142 -17.58 -2.13 -14.85
N SER A 143 -18.86 -2.42 -14.71
CA SER A 143 -19.62 -2.39 -13.46
C SER A 143 -18.83 -2.95 -12.27
N ASN A 144 -18.87 -2.27 -11.13
CA ASN A 144 -18.36 -2.76 -9.84
C ASN A 144 -18.93 -4.15 -9.50
N LYS A 145 -20.07 -4.54 -10.06
CA LYS A 145 -20.66 -5.89 -9.91
C LYS A 145 -19.74 -7.01 -10.39
N VAL A 146 -18.96 -6.79 -11.44
CA VAL A 146 -17.99 -7.82 -11.91
C VAL A 146 -16.93 -8.06 -10.85
N VAL A 147 -16.42 -6.98 -10.24
CA VAL A 147 -15.42 -7.08 -9.18
C VAL A 147 -16.04 -7.74 -7.93
N GLN A 148 -17.26 -7.35 -7.54
CA GLN A 148 -17.98 -7.96 -6.42
C GLN A 148 -18.16 -9.47 -6.64
N LYS A 149 -18.66 -9.88 -7.81
CA LYS A 149 -18.78 -11.29 -8.16
C LYS A 149 -17.45 -12.06 -8.10
N ASN A 150 -16.37 -11.46 -8.53
CA ASN A 150 -15.05 -12.06 -8.45
C ASN A 150 -14.57 -12.20 -6.99
N ILE A 151 -14.86 -11.23 -6.12
CA ILE A 151 -14.59 -11.30 -4.69
C ILE A 151 -15.39 -12.43 -4.03
N GLU A 152 -16.70 -12.50 -4.31
CA GLU A 152 -17.59 -13.55 -3.79
C GLU A 152 -17.09 -14.94 -4.19
N SER A 153 -16.75 -15.13 -5.48
CA SER A 153 -16.19 -16.39 -5.98
C SER A 153 -14.87 -16.75 -5.29
N LEU A 154 -13.98 -15.78 -5.10
CA LEU A 154 -12.71 -16.00 -4.40
C LEU A 154 -12.94 -16.45 -2.95
N ILE A 155 -13.82 -15.77 -2.22
CA ILE A 155 -14.11 -16.08 -0.81
C ILE A 155 -14.76 -17.45 -0.70
N GLN A 156 -15.70 -17.77 -1.58
CA GLN A 156 -16.34 -19.09 -1.65
C GLN A 156 -15.32 -20.20 -1.94
N SER A 157 -14.47 -20.03 -2.95
CA SER A 157 -13.44 -21.03 -3.30
C SER A 157 -12.35 -21.17 -2.23
N ARG A 158 -12.01 -20.08 -1.52
CA ARG A 158 -11.08 -20.13 -0.39
C ARG A 158 -11.63 -20.96 0.76
N GLY A 159 -12.92 -20.83 1.06
CA GLY A 159 -13.57 -21.52 2.20
C GLY A 159 -12.84 -21.23 3.51
N ASP A 160 -12.58 -22.28 4.31
CA ASP A 160 -11.92 -22.18 5.63
C ASP A 160 -10.38 -22.01 5.56
N LYS A 161 -9.80 -21.99 4.36
CA LYS A 161 -8.36 -21.78 4.20
C LYS A 161 -7.98 -20.36 4.68
N LYS A 162 -6.79 -20.26 5.31
CA LYS A 162 -6.29 -18.98 5.83
C LYS A 162 -5.59 -18.13 4.78
N LYS A 163 -5.31 -18.68 3.60
CA LYS A 163 -4.62 -18.00 2.51
C LYS A 163 -5.41 -18.14 1.20
N PRO A 164 -5.39 -17.06 0.41
CA PRO A 164 -4.84 -15.74 0.71
C PRO A 164 -5.63 -14.99 1.80
N MET A 165 -4.96 -14.15 2.60
CA MET A 165 -5.65 -13.15 3.39
C MET A 165 -6.24 -12.10 2.45
N ILE A 166 -7.57 -11.96 2.45
CA ILE A 166 -8.30 -11.10 1.53
C ILE A 166 -8.53 -9.73 2.17
N THR A 167 -7.98 -8.70 1.53
CA THR A 167 -8.14 -7.31 1.96
C THR A 167 -8.93 -6.53 0.90
N ILE A 168 -10.01 -5.87 1.27
CA ILE A 168 -10.69 -4.90 0.42
C ILE A 168 -10.06 -3.53 0.69
N GLN A 169 -9.47 -2.92 -0.33
CA GLN A 169 -8.91 -1.58 -0.25
C GLN A 169 -9.94 -0.58 -0.78
N ILE A 170 -10.22 0.44 0.01
CA ILE A 170 -11.24 1.47 -0.28
C ILE A 170 -10.57 2.83 -0.27
N THR A 171 -10.56 3.53 -1.39
CA THR A 171 -10.18 4.94 -1.43
C THR A 171 -11.36 5.78 -0.98
N MET A 172 -11.13 6.65 0.00
CA MET A 172 -12.20 7.45 0.61
C MET A 172 -12.56 8.64 -0.29
N HIS A 173 -13.74 8.56 -0.90
CA HIS A 173 -14.33 9.65 -1.70
C HIS A 173 -15.52 10.31 -1.01
N GLY A 174 -16.19 9.58 -0.10
CA GLY A 174 -17.32 10.06 0.67
C GLY A 174 -17.75 9.05 1.72
N LYS A 175 -18.46 9.52 2.75
CA LYS A 175 -18.84 8.70 3.92
C LYS A 175 -19.74 7.52 3.54
N LYS A 176 -20.84 7.78 2.83
CA LYS A 176 -21.80 6.73 2.44
C LYS A 176 -21.11 5.61 1.65
N GLN A 177 -20.39 5.99 0.59
CA GLN A 177 -19.65 5.05 -0.26
C GLN A 177 -18.70 4.16 0.55
N CYS A 178 -17.93 4.73 1.48
CA CYS A 178 -16.99 3.97 2.32
C CYS A 178 -17.73 2.97 3.22
N LEU A 179 -18.76 3.43 3.96
CA LEU A 179 -19.44 2.59 4.95
C LEU A 179 -20.22 1.45 4.30
N GLU A 180 -20.82 1.66 3.14
CA GLU A 180 -21.49 0.61 2.38
C GLU A 180 -20.50 -0.44 1.86
N THR A 181 -19.33 -0.01 1.41
CA THR A 181 -18.29 -0.95 0.96
C THR A 181 -17.67 -1.71 2.13
N VAL A 182 -17.50 -1.08 3.31
CA VAL A 182 -17.06 -1.77 4.53
C VAL A 182 -18.10 -2.82 4.97
N LYS A 183 -19.37 -2.47 4.93
CA LYS A 183 -20.47 -3.41 5.23
C LYS A 183 -20.44 -4.60 4.28
N TYR A 184 -20.35 -4.37 2.98
CA TYR A 184 -20.23 -5.41 1.98
C TYR A 184 -19.02 -6.32 2.25
N ALA A 185 -17.84 -5.75 2.55
CA ALA A 185 -16.65 -6.52 2.86
C ALA A 185 -16.85 -7.49 4.04
N GLY A 186 -17.59 -7.05 5.06
CA GLY A 186 -17.98 -7.89 6.18
C GLY A 186 -18.99 -8.99 5.80
N GLU A 187 -20.03 -8.64 5.03
CA GLU A 187 -21.09 -9.56 4.59
C GLU A 187 -20.55 -10.69 3.71
N VAL A 188 -19.58 -10.39 2.83
CA VAL A 188 -18.97 -11.43 1.97
C VAL A 188 -17.90 -12.26 2.68
N GLY A 189 -17.44 -11.86 3.86
CA GLY A 189 -16.43 -12.59 4.64
C GLY A 189 -14.98 -12.27 4.25
N ALA A 190 -14.70 -11.03 3.87
CA ALA A 190 -13.31 -10.56 3.74
C ALA A 190 -12.61 -10.55 5.11
N ASP A 191 -11.28 -10.67 5.13
CA ASP A 191 -10.53 -10.68 6.38
C ASP A 191 -10.23 -9.28 6.87
N ARG A 192 -10.09 -8.32 5.94
CA ARG A 192 -9.65 -6.97 6.24
C ARG A 192 -10.21 -5.92 5.28
N VAL A 193 -10.43 -4.74 5.80
CA VAL A 193 -10.59 -3.50 5.02
C VAL A 193 -9.39 -2.60 5.25
N TYR A 194 -8.91 -1.96 4.19
CA TYR A 194 -7.86 -0.96 4.24
C TYR A 194 -8.36 0.35 3.65
N LEU A 195 -8.62 1.34 4.51
CA LEU A 195 -9.07 2.66 4.11
C LEU A 195 -7.87 3.50 3.66
N VAL A 196 -7.93 3.98 2.43
CA VAL A 196 -6.86 4.77 1.81
C VAL A 196 -7.35 6.20 1.61
N ARG A 197 -6.57 7.14 2.12
CA ARG A 197 -6.77 8.56 1.84
C ARG A 197 -6.42 8.86 0.39
N LEU A 198 -7.32 9.52 -0.32
CA LEU A 198 -7.05 9.99 -1.68
C LEU A 198 -5.89 11.00 -1.66
N ASN A 199 -4.82 10.71 -2.41
CA ASN A 199 -3.64 11.55 -2.48
C ASN A 199 -3.78 12.59 -3.60
N ILE A 200 -4.23 13.80 -3.27
CA ILE A 200 -4.52 14.90 -4.22
C ILE A 200 -3.26 15.58 -4.81
N PRO A 201 -2.10 15.70 -4.11
CA PRO A 201 -0.99 16.51 -4.59
C PRO A 201 -0.34 16.11 -5.91
N PHE A 202 -0.57 14.87 -6.36
CA PHE A 202 0.07 14.37 -7.58
C PHE A 202 -0.76 14.57 -8.86
N GLY A 203 -1.60 15.59 -8.92
CA GLY A 203 -2.16 16.08 -10.19
C GLY A 203 -3.67 15.97 -10.36
N MET A 204 -4.42 15.75 -9.29
CA MET A 204 -5.84 15.41 -9.39
C MET A 204 -6.75 16.45 -8.75
N ASN A 205 -6.79 17.63 -9.35
CA ASN A 205 -7.59 18.76 -8.85
C ASN A 205 -9.11 18.60 -8.99
N SER A 206 -9.57 17.58 -9.73
CA SER A 206 -11.00 17.36 -9.99
C SER A 206 -11.71 16.50 -8.93
N PHE A 207 -10.96 15.73 -8.15
CA PHE A 207 -11.56 14.86 -7.13
C PHE A 207 -11.63 15.54 -5.77
N LYS A 208 -12.83 15.56 -5.20
CA LYS A 208 -13.05 15.95 -3.81
C LYS A 208 -12.84 14.73 -2.92
N ARG A 209 -12.18 14.94 -1.81
CA ARG A 209 -12.07 13.96 -0.74
C ARG A 209 -12.72 14.52 0.52
N PRO A 210 -13.15 13.66 1.45
CA PRO A 210 -13.56 14.07 2.78
C PRO A 210 -12.46 14.90 3.46
N ASN A 211 -12.84 15.86 4.28
CA ASN A 211 -11.88 16.54 5.14
C ASN A 211 -11.39 15.59 6.26
N LEU A 212 -10.41 16.00 7.05
CA LEU A 212 -9.81 15.13 8.04
C LEU A 212 -10.80 14.67 9.13
N GLU A 213 -11.73 15.54 9.53
CA GLU A 213 -12.75 15.22 10.53
C GLU A 213 -13.71 14.16 10.00
N GLU A 214 -14.18 14.32 8.77
CA GLU A 214 -15.00 13.33 8.07
C GLU A 214 -14.26 12.00 7.87
N GLU A 215 -12.96 12.03 7.52
CA GLU A 215 -12.14 10.82 7.40
C GLU A 215 -12.05 10.06 8.75
N MET A 216 -11.92 10.78 9.84
CA MET A 216 -11.90 10.20 11.19
C MET A 216 -13.26 9.59 11.61
N GLU A 217 -14.37 10.25 11.22
CA GLU A 217 -15.70 9.70 11.42
C GLU A 217 -15.90 8.41 10.60
N ILE A 218 -15.53 8.45 9.31
CA ILE A 218 -15.59 7.27 8.44
C ILE A 218 -14.83 6.11 9.07
N TYR A 219 -13.61 6.35 9.55
CA TYR A 219 -12.81 5.31 10.18
C TYR A 219 -13.50 4.72 11.41
N LYS A 220 -13.97 5.59 12.32
CA LYS A 220 -14.65 5.16 13.55
C LYS A 220 -15.91 4.34 13.26
N GLU A 221 -16.77 4.82 12.36
CA GLU A 221 -18.00 4.09 11.99
C GLU A 221 -17.68 2.79 11.24
N SER A 222 -16.62 2.78 10.44
CA SER A 222 -16.12 1.56 9.78
C SER A 222 -15.68 0.51 10.81
N GLU A 223 -15.02 0.89 11.90
CA GLU A 223 -14.67 -0.04 12.99
C GLU A 223 -15.92 -0.59 13.70
N GLU A 224 -16.94 0.25 13.88
CA GLU A 224 -18.22 -0.20 14.50
C GLU A 224 -18.97 -1.21 13.61
N ILE A 225 -18.99 -0.98 12.30
CA ILE A 225 -19.56 -1.93 11.32
C ILE A 225 -18.74 -3.23 11.33
N ALA A 226 -17.42 -3.12 11.22
CA ALA A 226 -16.51 -4.24 11.10
C ALA A 226 -16.56 -5.20 12.31
N LYS A 227 -16.76 -4.67 13.52
CA LYS A 227 -16.90 -5.47 14.75
C LYS A 227 -18.04 -6.51 14.65
N LYS A 228 -19.11 -6.22 13.90
CA LYS A 228 -20.26 -7.13 13.72
C LYS A 228 -19.90 -8.38 12.91
N TYR A 229 -18.86 -8.28 12.08
CA TYR A 229 -18.43 -9.33 11.15
C TYR A 229 -17.06 -9.95 11.53
N GLY A 230 -16.42 -9.49 12.59
CA GLY A 230 -15.05 -9.89 12.93
C GLY A 230 -14.01 -9.37 11.90
N LEU A 231 -14.35 -8.36 11.12
CA LEU A 231 -13.54 -7.76 10.08
C LEU A 231 -12.50 -6.80 10.70
N GLN A 232 -11.25 -6.86 10.24
CA GLN A 232 -10.23 -5.91 10.67
C GLN A 232 -10.28 -4.66 9.79
N VAL A 233 -10.19 -3.46 10.40
CA VAL A 233 -10.09 -2.17 9.69
C VAL A 233 -8.74 -1.55 9.95
N ASP A 234 -8.02 -1.22 8.89
CA ASP A 234 -6.77 -0.46 8.92
C ASP A 234 -6.89 0.78 8.03
N ASN A 235 -6.00 1.74 8.22
CA ASN A 235 -5.94 2.94 7.38
C ASN A 235 -4.49 3.43 7.18
N ASN A 236 -4.28 4.35 6.22
CA ASN A 236 -2.97 4.92 5.93
C ASN A 236 -2.76 6.35 6.49
N PHE A 237 -3.72 6.90 7.21
CA PHE A 237 -3.71 8.31 7.65
C PHE A 237 -3.67 8.50 9.17
N THR A 238 -4.03 7.50 9.96
CA THR A 238 -3.92 7.55 11.42
C THR A 238 -2.79 6.64 11.89
N ALA A 239 -1.73 7.26 12.43
CA ALA A 239 -0.65 6.50 13.07
C ALA A 239 -1.04 6.09 14.49
N PHE A 240 -2.00 6.80 15.13
CA PHE A 240 -2.35 6.63 16.53
C PHE A 240 -3.84 6.81 16.76
N ASP A 241 -4.48 5.76 17.16
CA ASP A 241 -5.90 5.72 17.50
C ASP A 241 -6.16 6.16 18.95
N ASN A 242 -5.12 6.10 19.80
CA ASN A 242 -5.20 6.41 21.20
C ASN A 242 -4.83 7.88 21.44
N GLN A 243 -5.77 8.65 22.04
CA GLN A 243 -5.61 10.08 22.34
C GLN A 243 -4.37 10.36 23.22
N LEU A 244 -4.03 9.46 24.14
CA LEU A 244 -2.83 9.55 24.96
C LEU A 244 -1.55 9.42 24.11
N LEU A 245 -1.50 8.43 23.23
CA LEU A 245 -0.39 8.23 22.31
C LEU A 245 -0.25 9.39 21.32
N ARG A 246 -1.37 9.96 20.86
CA ARG A 246 -1.37 11.20 20.04
C ARG A 246 -0.75 12.36 20.81
N SER A 247 -1.15 12.57 22.07
CA SER A 247 -0.62 13.64 22.91
C SER A 247 0.88 13.45 23.20
N MET A 248 1.29 12.23 23.51
CA MET A 248 2.71 11.89 23.69
C MET A 248 3.51 12.10 22.39
N TYR A 249 3.00 11.65 21.26
CA TYR A 249 3.62 11.84 19.96
C TYR A 249 3.77 13.32 19.60
N LYS A 250 2.73 14.15 19.83
CA LYS A 250 2.82 15.61 19.64
C LYS A 250 3.95 16.24 20.45
N LYS A 251 4.12 15.81 21.73
CA LYS A 251 5.17 16.34 22.62
C LYS A 251 6.57 15.85 22.24
N LEU A 252 6.68 14.61 21.81
CA LEU A 252 7.97 13.96 21.55
C LEU A 252 8.47 14.15 20.11
N ARG A 253 7.55 14.38 19.18
CA ARG A 253 7.87 14.56 17.76
C ARG A 253 8.92 15.62 17.47
N PRO A 254 8.88 16.87 18.03
CA PRO A 254 9.92 17.85 17.80
C PRO A 254 11.31 17.40 18.31
N MET A 255 11.33 16.46 19.26
CA MET A 255 12.57 15.88 19.79
C MET A 255 13.08 14.72 18.92
N MET A 256 12.16 14.00 18.24
CA MET A 256 12.47 12.83 17.41
C MET A 256 12.88 13.21 16.00
N TYR A 257 12.28 14.27 15.45
CA TYR A 257 12.47 14.68 14.07
C TYR A 257 12.74 16.17 13.99
N ARG A 258 13.75 16.57 13.24
CA ARG A 258 14.10 17.98 13.00
C ARG A 258 13.05 18.73 12.18
N SER A 259 12.05 18.03 11.63
CA SER A 259 11.06 18.54 10.70
C SER A 259 9.64 18.46 11.27
N ASP A 260 8.83 19.48 10.99
CA ASP A 260 7.40 19.53 11.31
C ASP A 260 6.56 18.49 10.56
N LYS A 261 7.11 17.86 9.55
CA LYS A 261 6.45 16.93 8.66
C LYS A 261 7.22 15.62 8.64
N TYR A 262 6.53 14.51 8.75
CA TYR A 262 7.12 13.18 8.81
C TYR A 262 6.25 12.18 8.07
N CYS A 263 6.89 11.35 7.25
CA CYS A 263 6.28 10.19 6.62
C CYS A 263 6.95 8.91 7.12
N PRO A 264 6.19 7.89 7.55
CA PRO A 264 6.77 6.62 8.02
C PRO A 264 7.30 5.73 6.89
N LYS A 265 6.84 5.92 5.64
CA LYS A 265 7.21 5.04 4.50
C LYS A 265 8.72 4.80 4.39
N PRO A 266 9.61 5.81 4.39
CA PRO A 266 11.05 5.57 4.20
C PRO A 266 11.74 4.89 5.39
N TYR A 267 10.99 4.48 6.40
CA TYR A 267 11.51 3.80 7.59
C TYR A 267 11.05 2.34 7.72
N ASP A 268 10.14 1.87 6.87
CA ASP A 268 9.66 0.49 6.87
C ASP A 268 9.42 -0.10 5.49
N TYR A 269 9.57 0.71 4.44
CA TYR A 269 9.13 0.38 3.09
C TYR A 269 10.15 0.80 2.04
N LEU A 270 10.36 -0.04 1.04
CA LEU A 270 11.16 0.24 -0.15
C LEU A 270 10.35 -0.10 -1.40
N TYR A 271 10.34 0.80 -2.36
CA TYR A 271 9.76 0.55 -3.67
C TYR A 271 10.85 0.26 -4.69
N ILE A 272 10.65 -0.76 -5.50
CA ILE A 272 11.54 -1.14 -6.60
C ILE A 272 10.72 -1.07 -7.89
N ASN A 273 11.15 -0.22 -8.81
CA ASN A 273 10.48 -0.07 -10.10
C ASN A 273 10.87 -1.15 -11.10
N ILE A 274 10.26 -1.12 -12.29
CA ILE A 274 10.45 -2.09 -13.39
C ILE A 274 11.90 -2.21 -13.85
N ASP A 275 12.73 -1.20 -13.61
CA ASP A 275 14.15 -1.18 -14.00
C ASP A 275 15.09 -1.61 -12.87
N GLY A 276 14.55 -2.06 -11.73
CA GLY A 276 15.35 -2.40 -10.55
C GLY A 276 15.85 -1.20 -9.75
N LYS A 277 15.37 0.00 -10.05
CA LYS A 277 15.71 1.21 -9.30
C LYS A 277 14.88 1.26 -8.02
N ALA A 278 15.54 1.50 -6.90
CA ALA A 278 14.90 1.66 -5.61
C ALA A 278 14.53 3.13 -5.36
N THR A 279 13.29 3.36 -4.91
CA THR A 279 12.80 4.67 -4.49
C THR A 279 12.21 4.59 -3.09
N PRO A 280 12.20 5.68 -2.31
CA PRO A 280 11.70 5.65 -0.93
C PRO A 280 10.17 5.57 -0.84
N CYS A 281 9.47 5.83 -1.97
CA CYS A 281 8.02 5.84 -2.06
C CYS A 281 7.57 5.59 -3.51
N CYS A 282 6.46 4.88 -3.70
CA CYS A 282 5.85 4.68 -5.02
C CYS A 282 5.41 6.00 -5.68
N ASP A 283 5.03 7.01 -4.88
CA ASP A 283 4.62 8.32 -5.37
C ASP A 283 5.79 9.19 -5.90
N LEU A 284 7.01 8.68 -5.77
CA LEU A 284 8.25 9.34 -6.25
C LEU A 284 9.02 8.44 -7.23
N PRO A 285 8.43 8.02 -8.35
CA PRO A 285 9.01 6.99 -9.22
C PRO A 285 10.33 7.40 -9.86
N ARG A 286 10.66 8.70 -9.87
CA ARG A 286 11.92 9.25 -10.42
C ARG A 286 12.98 9.58 -9.37
N TYR A 287 12.64 9.49 -8.07
CA TYR A 287 13.58 9.78 -6.99
C TYR A 287 14.36 8.51 -6.62
N GLU A 288 15.42 8.24 -7.36
CA GLU A 288 16.26 7.05 -7.17
C GLU A 288 17.15 7.19 -5.93
N VAL A 289 17.05 6.24 -4.99
CA VAL A 289 17.94 6.13 -3.82
C VAL A 289 18.98 5.02 -3.99
N GLY A 290 18.86 4.18 -4.99
CA GLY A 290 19.79 3.12 -5.35
C GLY A 290 19.24 2.22 -6.45
N ASN A 291 20.00 1.16 -6.77
CA ASN A 291 19.58 0.17 -7.76
C ASN A 291 19.92 -1.23 -7.24
N VAL A 292 18.89 -2.07 -7.03
CA VAL A 292 19.04 -3.41 -6.45
C VAL A 292 19.82 -4.40 -7.33
N LEU A 293 20.00 -4.08 -8.60
CA LEU A 293 20.86 -4.88 -9.50
C LEU A 293 22.35 -4.62 -9.30
N LYS A 294 22.70 -3.50 -8.64
CA LYS A 294 24.08 -3.05 -8.42
C LYS A 294 24.48 -3.06 -6.95
N GLN A 295 23.51 -2.94 -6.05
CA GLN A 295 23.69 -2.79 -4.61
C GLN A 295 22.79 -3.78 -3.87
N SER A 296 23.18 -4.20 -2.68
CA SER A 296 22.29 -4.91 -1.76
C SER A 296 21.20 -3.99 -1.23
N VAL A 297 20.12 -4.57 -0.72
CA VAL A 297 19.06 -3.78 -0.05
C VAL A 297 19.61 -3.04 1.16
N ASP A 298 20.55 -3.65 1.88
CA ASP A 298 21.21 -3.05 3.04
C ASP A 298 22.02 -1.81 2.67
N GLU A 299 22.84 -1.89 1.62
CA GLU A 299 23.62 -0.74 1.10
C GLU A 299 22.69 0.41 0.65
N ILE A 300 21.56 0.11 0.01
CA ILE A 300 20.58 1.13 -0.38
C ILE A 300 19.91 1.74 0.86
N TRP A 301 19.51 0.88 1.81
CA TRP A 301 18.76 1.28 3.00
C TRP A 301 19.54 2.19 3.93
N HIS A 302 20.84 1.94 4.07
CA HIS A 302 21.78 2.73 4.87
C HIS A 302 22.60 3.75 4.05
N GLY A 303 22.41 3.75 2.73
CA GLY A 303 23.15 4.63 1.82
C GLY A 303 22.82 6.11 1.98
N GLU A 304 23.74 6.97 1.54
CA GLU A 304 23.65 8.43 1.68
C GLU A 304 22.39 9.01 1.01
N ASN A 305 21.94 8.46 -0.13
CA ASN A 305 20.73 8.95 -0.81
C ASN A 305 19.47 8.72 0.02
N MET A 306 19.33 7.53 0.65
CA MET A 306 18.20 7.24 1.51
C MET A 306 18.26 8.05 2.81
N LYS A 307 19.45 8.25 3.36
CA LYS A 307 19.68 9.09 4.52
C LYS A 307 19.32 10.54 4.24
N TYR A 308 19.82 11.08 3.12
CA TYR A 308 19.46 12.42 2.67
C TYR A 308 17.94 12.59 2.52
N PHE A 309 17.27 11.63 1.87
CA PHE A 309 15.81 11.66 1.73
C PHE A 309 15.11 11.71 3.09
N ARG A 310 15.52 10.87 4.05
CA ARG A 310 14.91 10.84 5.39
C ARG A 310 15.07 12.17 6.12
N GLU A 311 16.18 12.85 5.94
CA GLU A 311 16.47 14.14 6.57
C GLU A 311 15.77 15.32 5.88
N HIS A 312 15.47 15.20 4.57
CA HIS A 312 14.95 16.28 3.73
C HIS A 312 13.55 15.98 3.15
N GLN A 313 12.75 15.19 3.83
CA GLN A 313 11.40 14.83 3.35
C GLN A 313 10.54 16.04 3.02
N ASN A 314 10.67 17.15 3.76
CA ASN A 314 9.89 18.35 3.50
C ASN A 314 10.22 19.00 2.17
N ASP A 315 11.49 18.99 1.80
CA ASP A 315 11.98 19.65 0.58
C ASP A 315 11.59 18.81 -0.64
N VAL A 316 11.69 17.48 -0.52
CA VAL A 316 11.39 16.54 -1.61
C VAL A 316 9.89 16.29 -1.77
N CYS A 317 9.17 16.16 -0.66
CA CYS A 317 7.75 15.74 -0.64
C CYS A 317 6.80 16.89 -0.27
N GLY A 318 7.20 18.14 -0.34
CA GLY A 318 6.55 19.31 0.27
C GLY A 318 5.05 19.46 0.10
N THR A 319 4.47 18.92 -0.98
CA THR A 319 3.04 18.93 -1.25
C THR A 319 2.32 17.62 -0.88
N CYS A 320 3.05 16.57 -0.48
CA CYS A 320 2.49 15.27 -0.19
C CYS A 320 1.63 15.29 1.08
N ASP A 321 0.42 14.75 0.99
CA ASP A 321 -0.52 14.72 2.11
C ASP A 321 -0.11 13.76 3.23
N ALA A 322 0.66 12.71 2.92
CA ALA A 322 1.21 11.80 3.92
C ALA A 322 2.16 12.50 4.92
N LEU A 323 2.75 13.65 4.53
CA LEU A 323 3.56 14.48 5.41
C LEU A 323 2.76 15.40 6.32
N ARG A 324 1.49 15.64 6.02
CA ARG A 324 0.68 16.63 6.71
C ARG A 324 0.03 16.06 7.97
N LEU A 325 0.84 15.58 8.91
CA LEU A 325 0.37 15.31 10.27
C LEU A 325 0.00 16.59 11.05
N LYS A 326 0.20 17.77 10.45
CA LYS A 326 -0.20 19.08 11.03
C LYS A 326 -1.70 19.24 11.26
N HIS A 327 -2.53 18.47 10.56
CA HIS A 327 -3.99 18.57 10.67
C HIS A 327 -4.59 17.69 11.77
N LEU A 328 -3.75 17.05 12.59
CA LEU A 328 -4.18 16.33 13.80
C LEU A 328 -4.19 17.26 15.03
N ASN A 329 -4.39 18.57 14.83
CA ASN A 329 -4.59 19.54 15.93
C ASN A 329 -5.99 19.44 16.48
#